data_835583573c9bd875b96300b3564323cd
#
_entry.id   835583573c9bd875b96300b3564323cd
#
_cell.length_a   1.000
_cell.length_b   1.000
_cell.length_c   1.000
_cell.angle_alpha   90.00
_cell.angle_beta   90.00
_cell.angle_gamma   90.00
#
_symmetry.space_group_name_H-M   'P 1'
#
loop_
_entity.id
_entity.type
_entity.pdbx_description
1 polymer ?
#
loop_
_entity_poly.entity_id
_entity_poly.type
_entity_poly.pdbx_seq_one_letter_code
_entity_poly.pdbx_strand_id
1 'polypeptide(L)'
;LIHLPDSYQTNVKKDYPVLYTLDGTTHFKHMSGTVDWLSNQAARAPEMIVVAITNTQRGRDMTASHNSGGADNFIKFIEKDVFSYVDNHYRTRDFRILAGHSMAGHLTLNVLEQKPNMFNAYVAMSPWFHQDRGKQSLVRMLKKKLGKQTYASKFVFVSIGDEERLKPK
;
A
#
# COMPACT_ATOMS: atom_id res chain seq x y z
N LEU A 1 11.34 2.39 8.08
CA LEU A 1 12.08 3.57 7.61
C LEU A 1 11.09 4.70 7.39
N ILE A 2 11.44 5.92 7.77
CA ILE A 2 10.54 7.07 7.64
C ILE A 2 11.28 8.22 6.98
N HIS A 3 10.65 8.84 5.98
CA HIS A 3 11.08 10.05 5.33
C HIS A 3 10.07 11.17 5.60
N LEU A 4 10.54 12.32 5.99
CA LEU A 4 9.75 13.50 6.29
C LEU A 4 9.89 14.52 5.16
N PRO A 5 8.83 15.20 4.77
CA PRO A 5 8.88 16.20 3.70
C PRO A 5 9.67 17.44 4.13
N ASP A 6 10.18 18.19 3.16
CA ASP A 6 11.06 19.35 3.38
C ASP A 6 10.45 20.39 4.35
N SER A 7 9.14 20.65 4.23
CA SER A 7 8.48 21.63 5.10
C SER A 7 8.20 21.12 6.53
N TYR A 8 8.54 19.86 6.85
CA TYR A 8 8.15 19.25 8.12
C TYR A 8 8.73 20.01 9.34
N GLN A 9 9.97 20.47 9.25
CA GLN A 9 10.60 21.21 10.35
C GLN A 9 10.21 22.68 10.39
N THR A 10 9.93 23.27 9.24
CA THR A 10 9.64 24.71 9.12
C THR A 10 8.15 25.05 9.30
N ASN A 11 7.26 24.13 8.95
CA ASN A 11 5.82 24.30 9.10
C ASN A 11 5.24 23.41 10.21
N VAL A 12 5.43 23.84 11.44
CA VAL A 12 5.06 23.06 12.65
C VAL A 12 3.55 22.87 12.85
N LYS A 13 2.72 23.63 12.14
CA LYS A 13 1.24 23.53 12.21
C LYS A 13 0.64 22.65 11.12
N LYS A 14 1.45 22.18 10.17
CA LYS A 14 0.96 21.38 9.04
C LYS A 14 0.97 19.89 9.38
N ASP A 15 -0.15 19.23 9.12
CA ASP A 15 -0.27 17.77 9.13
C ASP A 15 -0.17 17.23 7.71
N TYR A 16 0.40 16.05 7.57
CA TYR A 16 0.77 15.47 6.28
C TYR A 16 0.03 14.16 6.02
N PRO A 17 -0.44 13.92 4.79
CA PRO A 17 -0.85 12.58 4.38
C PRO A 17 0.33 11.61 4.48
N VAL A 18 0.04 10.33 4.64
CA VAL A 18 1.08 9.30 4.82
C VAL A 18 1.02 8.29 3.69
N LEU A 19 2.13 8.13 2.99
CA LEU A 19 2.34 7.06 2.03
C LEU A 19 3.06 5.89 2.72
N TYR A 20 2.37 4.77 2.86
CA TYR A 20 2.94 3.51 3.31
C TYR A 20 3.39 2.70 2.09
N THR A 21 4.67 2.41 1.98
CA THR A 21 5.22 1.53 0.94
C THR A 21 5.67 0.21 1.51
N LEU A 22 5.24 -0.87 0.91
CA LEU A 22 5.68 -2.22 1.24
C LEU A 22 7.07 -2.49 0.63
N ASP A 23 7.72 -3.59 1.05
CA ASP A 23 9.11 -3.89 0.65
C ASP A 23 10.07 -2.72 0.94
N GLY A 24 9.97 -2.16 2.15
CA GLY A 24 10.60 -0.91 2.53
C GLY A 24 12.09 -0.82 2.28
N THR A 25 12.85 -1.91 2.45
CA THR A 25 14.29 -1.94 2.17
C THR A 25 14.62 -1.67 0.70
N THR A 26 13.75 -2.14 -0.21
CA THR A 26 13.94 -2.00 -1.66
C THR A 26 13.41 -0.67 -2.17
N HIS A 27 12.25 -0.25 -1.65
CA HIS A 27 11.47 0.83 -2.28
C HIS A 27 11.62 2.20 -1.59
N PHE A 28 12.23 2.28 -0.41
CA PHE A 28 12.31 3.52 0.37
C PHE A 28 12.87 4.71 -0.41
N LYS A 29 14.06 4.54 -1.00
CA LYS A 29 14.78 5.66 -1.63
C LYS A 29 14.05 6.24 -2.83
N HIS A 30 13.59 5.39 -3.75
CA HIS A 30 12.91 5.89 -4.95
C HIS A 30 11.49 6.37 -4.67
N MET A 31 10.77 5.76 -3.72
CA MET A 31 9.44 6.26 -3.31
C MET A 31 9.54 7.62 -2.64
N SER A 32 10.50 7.81 -1.73
CA SER A 32 10.74 9.12 -1.11
C SER A 32 11.13 10.17 -2.14
N GLY A 33 12.11 9.88 -3.01
CA GLY A 33 12.53 10.81 -4.05
C GLY A 33 11.42 11.12 -5.07
N THR A 34 10.56 10.15 -5.39
CA THR A 34 9.40 10.38 -6.26
C THR A 34 8.38 11.31 -5.60
N VAL A 35 8.07 11.11 -4.33
CA VAL A 35 7.17 11.98 -3.57
C VAL A 35 7.72 13.39 -3.50
N ASP A 36 8.99 13.56 -3.16
CA ASP A 36 9.65 14.87 -3.10
C ASP A 36 9.62 15.58 -4.47
N TRP A 37 9.93 14.86 -5.53
CA TRP A 37 9.88 15.44 -6.87
C TRP A 37 8.46 15.85 -7.26
N LEU A 38 7.47 15.00 -6.99
CA LEU A 38 6.05 15.29 -7.32
C LEU A 38 5.51 16.48 -6.54
N SER A 39 5.92 16.64 -5.27
CA SER A 39 5.44 17.73 -4.43
C SER A 39 6.20 19.03 -4.65
N ASN A 40 7.54 18.98 -4.68
CA ASN A 40 8.38 20.17 -4.64
C ASN A 40 8.69 20.72 -6.04
N GLN A 41 8.87 19.85 -7.05
CA GLN A 41 9.27 20.25 -8.41
C GLN A 41 8.08 20.26 -9.38
N ALA A 42 7.29 19.21 -9.36
CA ALA A 42 6.18 19.07 -10.32
C ALA A 42 4.87 19.71 -9.86
N ALA A 43 4.72 19.99 -8.56
CA ALA A 43 3.48 20.49 -7.93
C ALA A 43 2.24 19.63 -8.30
N ARG A 44 2.42 18.30 -8.38
CA ARG A 44 1.38 17.34 -8.76
C ARG A 44 0.82 16.53 -7.60
N ALA A 45 1.49 16.59 -6.44
CA ALA A 45 1.06 15.92 -5.22
C ALA A 45 1.31 16.83 -4.01
N PRO A 46 0.58 16.66 -2.91
CA PRO A 46 0.95 17.28 -1.65
C PRO A 46 2.24 16.66 -1.12
N GLU A 47 2.96 17.41 -0.29
CA GLU A 47 4.02 16.82 0.53
C GLU A 47 3.45 15.73 1.45
N MET A 48 4.16 14.63 1.61
CA MET A 48 3.73 13.46 2.37
C MET A 48 4.86 12.91 3.24
N ILE A 49 4.48 12.31 4.36
CA ILE A 49 5.38 11.43 5.11
C ILE A 49 5.44 10.09 4.35
N VAL A 50 6.63 9.56 4.09
CA VAL A 50 6.77 8.22 3.49
C VAL A 50 7.22 7.24 4.57
N VAL A 51 6.39 6.23 4.82
CA VAL A 51 6.65 5.14 5.77
C VAL A 51 6.92 3.86 5.00
N ALA A 52 8.17 3.43 4.97
CA ALA A 52 8.57 2.21 4.29
C ALA A 52 8.58 1.03 5.28
N ILE A 53 7.64 0.11 5.09
CA ILE A 53 7.45 -1.05 5.94
C ILE A 53 8.36 -2.18 5.46
N THR A 54 9.24 -2.63 6.34
CA THR A 54 10.15 -3.75 6.06
C THR A 54 9.53 -5.08 6.49
N ASN A 55 9.98 -6.16 5.88
CA ASN A 55 9.55 -7.52 6.19
C ASN A 55 10.66 -8.27 6.93
N THR A 56 10.29 -9.13 7.86
CA THR A 56 11.20 -10.13 8.43
C THR A 56 11.29 -11.36 7.52
N GLN A 57 10.17 -11.77 6.95
CA GLN A 57 10.09 -12.86 5.99
C GLN A 57 9.04 -12.54 4.92
N ARG A 58 9.51 -11.98 3.81
CA ARG A 58 8.67 -11.43 2.74
C ARG A 58 7.63 -12.43 2.21
N GLY A 59 8.05 -13.65 1.92
CA GLY A 59 7.15 -14.67 1.39
C GLY A 59 6.00 -15.00 2.33
N ARG A 60 6.28 -15.16 3.63
CA ARG A 60 5.26 -15.39 4.66
C ARG A 60 4.35 -14.17 4.79
N ASP A 61 4.93 -13.00 4.96
CA ASP A 61 4.20 -11.77 5.33
C ASP A 61 3.27 -11.28 4.22
N MET A 62 3.58 -11.60 2.95
CA MET A 62 2.80 -11.17 1.80
C MET A 62 1.89 -12.24 1.18
N THR A 63 2.03 -13.50 1.61
CA THR A 63 1.16 -14.60 1.13
C THR A 63 -0.12 -14.65 1.96
N ALA A 64 -1.25 -14.73 1.28
CA ALA A 64 -2.56 -14.84 1.93
C ALA A 64 -2.66 -16.09 2.80
N SER A 65 -3.39 -16.00 3.92
CA SER A 65 -3.49 -17.07 4.92
C SER A 65 -4.09 -18.36 4.36
N HIS A 66 -5.02 -18.27 3.40
CA HIS A 66 -5.55 -19.46 2.73
C HIS A 66 -4.54 -20.19 1.84
N ASN A 67 -3.38 -19.59 1.57
CA ASN A 67 -2.23 -20.18 0.89
C ASN A 67 -1.07 -20.47 1.88
N SER A 68 -1.39 -20.72 3.15
CA SER A 68 -0.43 -20.97 4.23
C SER A 68 0.53 -19.82 4.53
N GLY A 69 0.14 -18.60 4.19
CA GLY A 69 0.91 -17.39 4.48
C GLY A 69 0.52 -16.71 5.78
N GLY A 70 1.18 -15.60 6.11
CA GLY A 70 0.98 -14.79 7.30
C GLY A 70 0.44 -13.39 7.04
N ALA A 71 -0.11 -13.13 5.86
CA ALA A 71 -0.58 -11.81 5.45
C ALA A 71 -1.56 -11.18 6.45
N ASP A 72 -2.48 -11.97 7.02
CA ASP A 72 -3.46 -11.45 7.99
C ASP A 72 -2.78 -10.92 9.26
N ASN A 73 -1.71 -11.57 9.73
CA ASN A 73 -0.94 -11.10 10.88
C ASN A 73 -0.12 -9.85 10.51
N PHE A 74 0.42 -9.81 9.30
CA PHE A 74 1.14 -8.64 8.80
C PHE A 74 0.22 -7.43 8.63
N ILE A 75 -0.99 -7.63 8.11
CA ILE A 75 -2.02 -6.58 8.02
C ILE A 75 -2.40 -6.07 9.42
N LYS A 76 -2.58 -6.96 10.40
CA LYS A 76 -2.84 -6.57 11.79
C LYS A 76 -1.69 -5.78 12.41
N PHE A 77 -0.46 -6.17 12.14
CA PHE A 77 0.74 -5.42 12.56
C PHE A 77 0.74 -4.00 11.97
N ILE A 78 0.45 -3.86 10.67
CA ILE A 78 0.36 -2.53 10.06
C ILE A 78 -0.73 -1.69 10.74
N GLU A 79 -1.91 -2.27 10.94
CA GLU A 79 -3.06 -1.56 11.51
C GLU A 79 -2.85 -1.15 12.97
N LYS A 80 -2.27 -2.04 13.79
CA LYS A 80 -2.16 -1.81 15.23
C LYS A 80 -0.86 -1.14 15.64
N ASP A 81 0.25 -1.63 15.12
CA ASP A 81 1.55 -1.21 15.61
C ASP A 81 2.13 -0.07 14.75
N VAL A 82 2.13 -0.23 13.40
CA VAL A 82 2.71 0.77 12.52
C VAL A 82 1.92 2.07 12.54
N PHE A 83 0.59 2.01 12.41
CA PHE A 83 -0.24 3.21 12.46
C PHE A 83 -0.14 3.91 13.81
N SER A 84 -0.26 3.17 14.91
CA SER A 84 -0.13 3.74 16.26
C SER A 84 1.21 4.43 16.45
N TYR A 85 2.30 3.81 16.02
CA TYR A 85 3.62 4.42 16.09
C TYR A 85 3.71 5.71 15.27
N VAL A 86 3.26 5.68 14.02
CA VAL A 86 3.36 6.83 13.12
C VAL A 86 2.49 7.99 13.60
N ASP A 87 1.24 7.72 13.97
CA ASP A 87 0.31 8.77 14.39
C ASP A 87 0.70 9.40 15.75
N ASN A 88 1.36 8.64 16.63
CA ASN A 88 1.82 9.17 17.93
C ASN A 88 3.14 9.95 17.85
N HIS A 89 3.94 9.75 16.80
CA HIS A 89 5.27 10.36 16.71
C HIS A 89 5.39 11.43 15.62
N TYR A 90 4.43 11.49 14.68
CA TYR A 90 4.49 12.39 13.54
C TYR A 90 3.17 13.12 13.34
N ARG A 91 3.23 14.31 12.73
CA ARG A 91 2.06 15.11 12.38
C ARG A 91 1.38 14.54 11.13
N THR A 92 0.45 13.63 11.34
CA THR A 92 -0.30 12.95 10.29
C THR A 92 -1.69 13.53 10.14
N ARG A 93 -2.19 13.59 8.91
CA ARG A 93 -3.61 13.81 8.64
C ARG A 93 -4.27 12.47 8.27
N ASP A 94 -5.60 12.42 8.44
CA ASP A 94 -6.37 11.21 8.14
C ASP A 94 -6.50 10.96 6.63
N PHE A 95 -5.35 10.78 5.98
CA PHE A 95 -5.26 10.34 4.59
C PHE A 95 -4.06 9.43 4.42
N ARG A 96 -4.33 8.13 4.27
CA ARG A 96 -3.33 7.07 4.15
C ARG A 96 -3.36 6.43 2.78
N ILE A 97 -2.19 6.22 2.19
CA ILE A 97 -1.99 5.55 0.91
C ILE A 97 -1.19 4.28 1.17
N LEU A 98 -1.60 3.14 0.58
CA LEU A 98 -0.80 1.92 0.55
C LEU A 98 -0.29 1.67 -0.85
N ALA A 99 1.02 1.51 -1.00
CA ALA A 99 1.67 1.19 -2.26
C ALA A 99 2.46 -0.12 -2.17
N GLY A 100 2.35 -0.96 -3.19
CA GLY A 100 3.11 -2.21 -3.28
C GLY A 100 3.34 -2.66 -4.72
N HIS A 101 4.45 -3.37 -4.94
CA HIS A 101 4.84 -3.92 -6.23
C HIS A 101 4.92 -5.46 -6.16
N SER A 102 4.52 -6.15 -7.22
CA SER A 102 4.60 -7.62 -7.33
C SER A 102 3.79 -8.33 -6.21
N MET A 103 4.40 -9.14 -5.35
CA MET A 103 3.73 -9.75 -4.19
C MET A 103 3.16 -8.69 -3.24
N ALA A 104 3.85 -7.58 -3.04
CA ALA A 104 3.35 -6.45 -2.26
C ALA A 104 2.16 -5.76 -2.94
N GLY A 105 2.14 -5.71 -4.27
CA GLY A 105 0.96 -5.27 -5.04
C GLY A 105 -0.24 -6.19 -4.84
N HIS A 106 -0.03 -7.51 -4.81
CA HIS A 106 -1.07 -8.48 -4.47
C HIS A 106 -1.57 -8.27 -3.03
N LEU A 107 -0.66 -8.09 -2.05
CA LEU A 107 -1.03 -7.78 -0.68
C LEU A 107 -1.82 -6.46 -0.58
N THR A 108 -1.45 -5.43 -1.34
CA THR A 108 -2.19 -4.16 -1.41
C THR A 108 -3.66 -4.38 -1.79
N LEU A 109 -3.91 -5.21 -2.81
CA LEU A 109 -5.29 -5.56 -3.20
C LEU A 109 -5.97 -6.48 -2.18
N ASN A 110 -5.23 -7.33 -1.49
CA ASN A 110 -5.77 -8.16 -0.41
C ASN A 110 -6.23 -7.30 0.78
N VAL A 111 -5.47 -6.26 1.13
CA VAL A 111 -5.89 -5.27 2.14
C VAL A 111 -7.17 -4.54 1.70
N LEU A 112 -7.25 -4.11 0.44
CA LEU A 112 -8.46 -3.50 -0.11
C LEU A 112 -9.66 -4.44 -0.02
N GLU A 113 -9.46 -5.73 -0.29
CA GLU A 113 -10.53 -6.74 -0.23
C GLU A 113 -11.02 -6.98 1.21
N GLN A 114 -10.10 -7.14 2.16
CA GLN A 114 -10.42 -7.50 3.54
C GLN A 114 -10.84 -6.30 4.39
N LYS A 115 -10.12 -5.17 4.24
CA LYS A 115 -10.22 -3.97 5.08
C LYS A 115 -10.21 -2.69 4.24
N PRO A 116 -11.25 -2.46 3.41
CA PRO A 116 -11.26 -1.33 2.48
C PRO A 116 -11.14 0.04 3.15
N ASN A 117 -11.47 0.15 4.43
CA ASN A 117 -11.40 1.40 5.18
C ASN A 117 -10.04 1.65 5.85
N MET A 118 -9.10 0.71 5.74
CA MET A 118 -7.78 0.85 6.34
C MET A 118 -6.94 1.96 5.67
N PHE A 119 -7.16 2.18 4.36
CA PHE A 119 -6.52 3.23 3.59
C PHE A 119 -7.52 4.01 2.74
N ASN A 120 -7.15 5.22 2.33
CA ASN A 120 -7.91 6.06 1.42
C ASN A 120 -7.55 5.77 -0.05
N ALA A 121 -6.29 5.39 -0.31
CA ALA A 121 -5.80 5.07 -1.62
C ALA A 121 -4.95 3.78 -1.63
N TYR A 122 -5.05 3.04 -2.72
CA TYR A 122 -4.37 1.76 -2.94
C TYR A 122 -3.66 1.79 -4.29
N VAL A 123 -2.35 1.62 -4.29
CA VAL A 123 -1.50 1.62 -5.48
C VAL A 123 -0.85 0.25 -5.62
N ALA A 124 -1.40 -0.59 -6.47
CA ALA A 124 -0.92 -1.95 -6.74
C ALA A 124 -0.19 -1.98 -8.09
N MET A 125 1.12 -2.02 -8.06
CA MET A 125 1.97 -2.05 -9.25
C MET A 125 2.32 -3.49 -9.59
N SER A 126 2.00 -3.93 -10.81
CA SER A 126 2.26 -5.30 -11.30
C SER A 126 1.96 -6.38 -10.25
N PRO A 127 0.72 -6.43 -9.70
CA PRO A 127 0.41 -7.36 -8.62
C PRO A 127 0.57 -8.81 -9.08
N TRP A 128 1.27 -9.61 -8.27
CA TRP A 128 1.60 -10.99 -8.61
C TRP A 128 0.44 -11.94 -8.34
N PHE A 129 -0.25 -12.39 -9.40
CA PHE A 129 -1.41 -13.29 -9.33
C PHE A 129 -1.08 -14.76 -9.60
N HIS A 130 0.17 -15.17 -9.67
CA HIS A 130 0.55 -16.52 -10.06
C HIS A 130 -0.07 -17.63 -9.19
N GLN A 131 -0.25 -17.38 -7.91
CA GLN A 131 -0.91 -18.28 -6.96
C GLN A 131 -2.38 -17.97 -6.72
N ASP A 132 -2.93 -16.93 -7.36
CA ASP A 132 -4.31 -16.47 -7.16
C ASP A 132 -5.30 -17.33 -7.95
N ARG A 133 -5.59 -18.53 -7.47
CA ARG A 133 -6.41 -19.52 -8.16
C ARG A 133 -7.59 -20.01 -7.32
N GLY A 134 -8.58 -20.60 -8.03
CA GLY A 134 -9.71 -21.27 -7.39
C GLY A 134 -10.80 -20.33 -6.87
N LYS A 135 -11.60 -20.85 -5.93
CA LYS A 135 -12.76 -20.11 -5.36
C LYS A 135 -12.35 -18.93 -4.48
N GLN A 136 -11.16 -19.00 -3.89
CA GLN A 136 -10.59 -17.95 -3.02
C GLN A 136 -9.64 -17.00 -3.78
N SER A 137 -9.68 -17.01 -5.12
CA SER A 137 -8.94 -16.05 -5.92
C SER A 137 -9.32 -14.61 -5.53
N LEU A 138 -8.32 -13.79 -5.22
CA LEU A 138 -8.48 -12.38 -4.87
C LEU A 138 -9.25 -11.60 -5.94
N VAL A 139 -8.96 -11.88 -7.21
CA VAL A 139 -9.68 -11.27 -8.35
C VAL A 139 -11.17 -11.58 -8.31
N ARG A 140 -11.54 -12.82 -8.00
CA ARG A 140 -12.96 -13.23 -7.87
C ARG A 140 -13.63 -12.57 -6.66
N MET A 141 -12.93 -12.52 -5.53
CA MET A 141 -13.43 -11.90 -4.31
C MET A 141 -13.64 -10.40 -4.50
N LEU A 142 -12.68 -9.70 -5.10
CA LEU A 142 -12.79 -8.29 -5.44
C LEU A 142 -13.94 -8.03 -6.41
N LYS A 143 -14.07 -8.80 -7.50
CA LYS A 143 -15.20 -8.65 -8.44
C LYS A 143 -16.54 -8.80 -7.76
N LYS A 144 -16.68 -9.76 -6.85
CA LYS A 144 -17.93 -9.98 -6.09
C LYS A 144 -18.23 -8.81 -5.16
N LYS A 145 -17.23 -8.23 -4.52
CA LYS A 145 -17.39 -7.09 -3.60
C LYS A 145 -17.59 -5.78 -4.32
N LEU A 146 -16.85 -5.50 -5.39
CA LEU A 146 -16.99 -4.28 -6.20
C LEU A 146 -18.39 -4.13 -6.77
N GLY A 147 -19.09 -5.24 -7.06
CA GLY A 147 -20.48 -5.21 -7.48
C GLY A 147 -21.52 -4.99 -6.36
N LYS A 148 -21.13 -5.08 -5.08
CA LYS A 148 -22.04 -5.05 -3.93
C LYS A 148 -21.72 -3.98 -2.89
N GLN A 149 -20.50 -3.54 -2.83
CA GLN A 149 -19.99 -2.57 -1.85
C GLN A 149 -19.66 -1.24 -2.52
N THR A 150 -20.07 -0.15 -1.89
CA THR A 150 -19.68 1.17 -2.33
C THR A 150 -18.26 1.45 -1.85
N TYR A 151 -17.30 1.51 -2.76
CA TYR A 151 -15.96 2.02 -2.52
C TYR A 151 -15.91 3.54 -2.78
N ALA A 152 -17.02 4.23 -2.53
CA ALA A 152 -17.09 5.69 -2.61
C ALA A 152 -15.97 6.28 -1.74
N SER A 153 -15.26 7.27 -2.25
CA SER A 153 -14.10 7.89 -1.61
C SER A 153 -12.79 7.07 -1.57
N LYS A 154 -12.70 5.93 -2.24
CA LYS A 154 -11.43 5.18 -2.37
C LYS A 154 -10.80 5.40 -3.75
N PHE A 155 -9.50 5.68 -3.75
CA PHE A 155 -8.71 5.67 -4.97
C PHE A 155 -8.01 4.31 -5.12
N VAL A 156 -8.14 3.69 -6.28
CA VAL A 156 -7.46 2.41 -6.57
C VAL A 156 -6.76 2.52 -7.91
N PHE A 157 -5.45 2.37 -7.89
CA PHE A 157 -4.61 2.29 -9.09
C PHE A 157 -4.03 0.89 -9.21
N VAL A 158 -4.19 0.28 -10.37
CA VAL A 158 -3.58 -1.02 -10.70
C VAL A 158 -2.88 -0.90 -12.04
N SER A 159 -1.60 -1.23 -12.09
CA SER A 159 -0.84 -1.37 -13.33
C SER A 159 -0.40 -2.81 -13.54
N ILE A 160 -0.34 -3.24 -14.80
CA ILE A 160 0.17 -4.56 -15.20
C ILE A 160 1.13 -4.32 -16.37
N GLY A 161 2.32 -4.91 -16.30
CA GLY A 161 3.29 -4.86 -17.39
C GLY A 161 2.81 -5.68 -18.61
N ASP A 162 3.21 -5.29 -19.78
CA ASP A 162 2.77 -5.90 -21.06
C ASP A 162 3.13 -7.39 -21.15
N GLU A 163 4.29 -7.77 -20.61
CA GLU A 163 4.77 -9.15 -20.59
C GLU A 163 4.15 -10.03 -19.49
N GLU A 164 3.46 -9.40 -18.53
CA GLU A 164 2.80 -10.09 -17.41
C GLU A 164 1.41 -10.62 -17.77
N ARG A 165 0.99 -10.46 -19.02
CA ARG A 165 -0.27 -11.04 -19.49
C ARG A 165 -0.22 -12.55 -19.28
N LEU A 166 -1.15 -13.04 -18.48
CA LEU A 166 -1.38 -14.48 -18.33
C LEU A 166 -1.58 -15.05 -19.74
N LYS A 167 -0.59 -15.79 -20.26
CA LYS A 167 -0.78 -16.54 -21.50
C LYS A 167 -1.99 -17.44 -21.30
N PRO A 168 -3.02 -17.34 -22.11
CA PRO A 168 -4.12 -18.30 -22.06
C PRO A 168 -3.53 -19.70 -22.24
N LYS A 169 -3.83 -20.60 -21.31
CA LYS A 169 -3.52 -22.02 -21.47
C LYS A 169 -4.51 -22.65 -22.43
#